data_4fcb3126d861d5239fe2e3c79c3dedb8
#
_entry.id   4fcb3126d861d5239fe2e3c79c3dedb8
#
_cell.length_a   1.000
_cell.length_b   1.000
_cell.length_c   1.000
_cell.angle_alpha   90.00
_cell.angle_beta   90.00
_cell.angle_gamma   90.00
#
_symmetry.space_group_name_H-M   'P 1'
#
loop_
_entity.id
_entity.type
_entity.pdbx_description
1 polymer ?
#
loop_
_entity_poly.entity_id
_entity_poly.type
_entity_poly.pdbx_seq_one_letter_code
_entity_poly.pdbx_strand_id
1 'polypeptide(L)'
;MISRLIHIDASLNDSLQSQIRQKLVEGIIVGSFPSGTKLPSSRKLAKQLEVSRNTVVLVYQTLIDEGYIESRERSGIYVTSQVQQGKVSITQASNHLLKPTDNNYRFKGALATTNATSCPANWQNFPYSFIDGKFDSSLYPVREWREATNKANTTREIYQWSQLQGKEDDPMLLDEIRSKILPRRGIQASRDEILITAGSQQALFLITQLFVNNSVKVAVEEPGYPEMRDLLLHQGAELVYQPIDAVGMEVTEQLDSCDIIYTTPSHQTPTSITMSMARRDELLKKAHQQDILIIEDDFEFESNFLGQPHPALRSLDKDNRVVYVSCLSKVLASGVQIGFIVADSIVIAELKKLRKMVMRNPPLNNQRAVAYFLSLGYYDAFMMHLHKVFFDRWLTLREALNSYLPNCIDTGPIQGGTAYWVTGPEQLNGEYLREKAAEMGILIEPVKRYFATPDHPENCFRLGVTGIPDEKIREGVAKLADLIHQLTNEFEENLSNAKGRLLNNETLQQVLPNVQLECQMVYGVPCTIKLLANGDMLGITGGKDNELDTGRWWIKDGMYYRQWNLWAYGEIKGFYVIMDGDEMKWFDQSHRFVRQLELKGYNELAP
;
A
#
# COMPACT_ATOMS: atom_id res chain seq x y z
N MET A 1 25.29 -45.20 -5.94
CA MET A 1 24.08 -44.61 -5.36
C MET A 1 24.19 -43.08 -5.24
N ILE A 2 25.30 -42.55 -4.67
CA ILE A 2 25.50 -41.10 -4.45
C ILE A 2 25.52 -40.30 -5.77
N SER A 3 26.11 -40.78 -6.84
CA SER A 3 26.15 -40.11 -8.16
C SER A 3 24.77 -39.98 -8.85
N ARG A 4 23.75 -40.72 -8.41
CA ARG A 4 22.38 -40.59 -8.93
C ARG A 4 21.60 -39.46 -8.23
N LEU A 5 22.12 -38.99 -7.09
CA LEU A 5 21.50 -37.92 -6.27
C LEU A 5 22.12 -36.54 -6.53
N ILE A 6 23.32 -36.52 -7.17
CA ILE A 6 24.00 -35.27 -7.50
C ILE A 6 23.90 -35.06 -9.00
N HIS A 7 23.00 -34.21 -9.41
CA HIS A 7 22.90 -33.71 -10.78
C HIS A 7 23.53 -32.33 -10.87
N ILE A 8 24.50 -32.19 -11.80
CA ILE A 8 25.19 -30.93 -12.07
C ILE A 8 24.61 -30.32 -13.33
N ASP A 9 24.19 -29.07 -13.25
CA ASP A 9 23.67 -28.33 -14.39
C ASP A 9 24.69 -27.28 -14.85
N ALA A 10 25.27 -27.52 -16.03
CA ALA A 10 26.25 -26.62 -16.62
C ALA A 10 25.66 -25.28 -17.13
N SER A 11 24.35 -25.16 -17.18
CA SER A 11 23.65 -23.94 -17.63
C SER A 11 23.47 -22.91 -16.51
N LEU A 12 23.68 -23.29 -15.24
CA LEU A 12 23.58 -22.40 -14.10
C LEU A 12 24.83 -21.54 -13.95
N ASN A 13 24.65 -20.29 -13.49
CA ASN A 13 25.75 -19.36 -13.19
C ASN A 13 26.61 -19.76 -11.97
N ASP A 14 26.19 -20.79 -11.24
CA ASP A 14 26.90 -21.28 -10.05
C ASP A 14 28.11 -22.15 -10.43
N SER A 15 29.23 -21.97 -9.71
CA SER A 15 30.41 -22.80 -9.92
C SER A 15 30.10 -24.27 -9.65
N LEU A 16 30.76 -25.19 -10.39
CA LEU A 16 30.67 -26.63 -10.17
C LEU A 16 30.96 -27.02 -8.71
N GLN A 17 31.87 -26.31 -8.07
CA GLN A 17 32.22 -26.50 -6.65
C GLN A 17 31.00 -26.18 -5.76
N SER A 18 30.31 -25.06 -6.00
CA SER A 18 29.11 -24.64 -5.25
C SER A 18 28.00 -25.66 -5.40
N GLN A 19 27.69 -26.08 -6.63
CA GLN A 19 26.65 -27.05 -6.92
C GLN A 19 26.88 -28.40 -6.23
N ILE A 20 28.11 -28.94 -6.32
CA ILE A 20 28.43 -30.22 -5.68
C ILE A 20 28.33 -30.10 -4.16
N ARG A 21 28.86 -29.01 -3.57
CA ARG A 21 28.77 -28.77 -2.14
C ARG A 21 27.31 -28.73 -1.69
N GLN A 22 26.47 -27.92 -2.35
CA GLN A 22 25.06 -27.77 -2.02
C GLN A 22 24.32 -29.12 -2.07
N LYS A 23 24.51 -29.91 -3.11
CA LYS A 23 23.86 -31.22 -3.25
C LYS A 23 24.30 -32.23 -2.21
N LEU A 24 25.56 -32.19 -1.79
CA LEU A 24 26.03 -33.03 -0.69
C LEU A 24 25.45 -32.59 0.65
N VAL A 25 25.41 -31.28 0.93
CA VAL A 25 24.77 -30.72 2.14
C VAL A 25 23.30 -31.07 2.18
N GLU A 26 22.56 -30.85 1.09
CA GLU A 26 21.12 -31.23 0.99
C GLU A 26 20.94 -32.73 1.32
N GLY A 27 21.73 -33.60 0.69
CA GLY A 27 21.66 -35.05 0.93
C GLY A 27 21.95 -35.46 2.37
N ILE A 28 22.88 -34.77 3.05
CA ILE A 28 23.18 -34.98 4.46
C ILE A 28 22.04 -34.46 5.35
N ILE A 29 21.55 -33.26 5.10
CA ILE A 29 20.48 -32.64 5.89
C ILE A 29 19.17 -33.41 5.76
N VAL A 30 18.78 -33.80 4.54
CA VAL A 30 17.53 -34.56 4.28
C VAL A 30 17.65 -36.01 4.82
N GLY A 31 18.87 -36.48 5.10
CA GLY A 31 19.13 -37.84 5.60
C GLY A 31 19.32 -38.88 4.50
N SER A 32 19.41 -38.48 3.24
CA SER A 32 19.80 -39.37 2.12
C SER A 32 21.21 -39.92 2.31
N PHE A 33 22.05 -39.21 3.03
CA PHE A 33 23.38 -39.64 3.51
C PHE A 33 23.39 -39.65 5.04
N PRO A 34 22.94 -40.74 5.70
CA PRO A 34 22.90 -40.83 7.16
C PRO A 34 24.27 -40.62 7.80
N SER A 35 24.30 -40.23 9.08
CA SER A 35 25.50 -40.16 9.88
C SER A 35 26.30 -41.47 9.81
N GLY A 36 27.62 -41.35 9.74
CA GLY A 36 28.53 -42.49 9.58
C GLY A 36 28.59 -43.07 8.15
N THR A 37 27.81 -42.54 7.21
CA THR A 37 27.90 -42.97 5.80
C THR A 37 29.26 -42.65 5.23
N LYS A 38 29.90 -43.63 4.64
CA LYS A 38 31.19 -43.46 3.94
C LYS A 38 30.95 -42.83 2.57
N LEU A 39 31.52 -41.66 2.33
CA LEU A 39 31.49 -40.99 1.03
C LEU A 39 32.52 -41.59 0.06
N PRO A 40 32.30 -41.49 -1.27
CA PRO A 40 33.26 -41.90 -2.28
C PRO A 40 34.60 -41.14 -2.10
N SER A 41 35.72 -41.76 -2.46
CA SER A 41 36.97 -41.00 -2.53
C SER A 41 36.89 -39.88 -3.56
N SER A 42 37.65 -38.78 -3.37
CA SER A 42 37.68 -37.66 -4.30
C SER A 42 37.92 -38.07 -5.76
N ARG A 43 38.76 -39.09 -5.99
CA ARG A 43 39.00 -39.66 -7.34
C ARG A 43 37.74 -40.33 -7.89
N LYS A 44 37.02 -41.11 -7.05
CA LYS A 44 35.84 -41.85 -7.47
C LYS A 44 34.68 -40.91 -7.73
N LEU A 45 34.47 -39.90 -6.87
CA LEU A 45 33.40 -38.91 -7.05
C LEU A 45 33.64 -38.00 -8.26
N ALA A 46 34.90 -37.56 -8.46
CA ALA A 46 35.30 -36.76 -9.61
C ALA A 46 35.01 -37.47 -10.93
N LYS A 47 35.36 -38.78 -11.00
CA LYS A 47 35.09 -39.62 -12.17
C LYS A 47 33.57 -39.79 -12.40
N GLN A 48 32.78 -39.92 -11.32
CA GLN A 48 31.32 -40.11 -11.40
C GLN A 48 30.55 -38.85 -11.82
N LEU A 49 31.09 -37.67 -11.50
CA LEU A 49 30.48 -36.37 -11.81
C LEU A 49 31.12 -35.69 -13.03
N GLU A 50 32.12 -36.33 -13.65
CA GLU A 50 32.87 -35.82 -14.82
C GLU A 50 33.53 -34.44 -14.56
N VAL A 51 34.00 -34.23 -13.34
CA VAL A 51 34.67 -33.00 -12.91
C VAL A 51 36.13 -33.24 -12.53
N SER A 52 36.92 -32.16 -12.38
CA SER A 52 38.31 -32.28 -11.92
C SER A 52 38.36 -32.83 -10.50
N ARG A 53 39.41 -33.64 -10.22
CA ARG A 53 39.66 -34.13 -8.86
C ARG A 53 39.84 -32.98 -7.87
N ASN A 54 40.51 -31.91 -8.28
CA ASN A 54 40.73 -30.73 -7.43
C ASN A 54 39.43 -30.07 -6.99
N THR A 55 38.43 -30.00 -7.87
CA THR A 55 37.09 -29.49 -7.54
C THR A 55 36.48 -30.27 -6.37
N VAL A 56 36.51 -31.60 -6.43
CA VAL A 56 35.98 -32.46 -5.37
C VAL A 56 36.82 -32.39 -4.08
N VAL A 57 38.14 -32.25 -4.19
CA VAL A 57 39.03 -32.08 -3.02
C VAL A 57 38.70 -30.80 -2.28
N LEU A 58 38.51 -29.68 -2.99
CA LEU A 58 38.11 -28.41 -2.39
C LEU A 58 36.74 -28.49 -1.74
N VAL A 59 35.75 -29.13 -2.40
CA VAL A 59 34.41 -29.35 -1.81
C VAL A 59 34.51 -30.15 -0.52
N TYR A 60 35.28 -31.25 -0.52
CA TYR A 60 35.42 -32.04 0.68
C TYR A 60 36.16 -31.30 1.80
N GLN A 61 37.17 -30.50 1.47
CA GLN A 61 37.82 -29.66 2.46
C GLN A 61 36.85 -28.66 3.09
N THR A 62 36.10 -27.95 2.28
CA THR A 62 35.07 -27.02 2.76
C THR A 62 34.05 -27.73 3.66
N LEU A 63 33.55 -28.91 3.27
CA LEU A 63 32.59 -29.66 4.08
C LEU A 63 33.19 -30.20 5.39
N ILE A 64 34.51 -30.48 5.44
CA ILE A 64 35.23 -30.83 6.67
C ILE A 64 35.32 -29.61 7.58
N ASP A 65 35.72 -28.45 7.03
CA ASP A 65 35.86 -27.20 7.77
C ASP A 65 34.49 -26.73 8.33
N GLU A 66 33.42 -27.00 7.60
CA GLU A 66 32.03 -26.73 8.01
C GLU A 66 31.44 -27.81 8.96
N GLY A 67 32.17 -28.92 9.20
CA GLY A 67 31.75 -29.97 10.12
C GLY A 67 30.67 -30.94 9.60
N TYR A 68 30.34 -30.93 8.31
CA TYR A 68 29.38 -31.88 7.72
C TYR A 68 29.95 -33.27 7.54
N ILE A 69 31.26 -33.36 7.26
CA ILE A 69 31.98 -34.62 7.05
C ILE A 69 33.28 -34.62 7.84
N GLU A 70 33.79 -35.81 8.12
CA GLU A 70 35.06 -36.00 8.81
C GLU A 70 35.96 -36.94 8.04
N SER A 71 37.29 -36.69 8.10
CA SER A 71 38.29 -37.57 7.54
C SER A 71 38.79 -38.53 8.62
N ARG A 72 38.65 -39.84 8.40
CA ARG A 72 39.20 -40.86 9.29
C ARG A 72 40.46 -41.45 8.67
N GLU A 73 41.56 -41.38 9.41
CA GLU A 73 42.86 -41.81 8.94
C GLU A 73 42.85 -43.25 8.41
N ARG A 74 43.38 -43.46 7.21
CA ARG A 74 43.43 -44.76 6.49
C ARG A 74 42.05 -45.39 6.20
N SER A 75 40.94 -44.78 6.57
CA SER A 75 39.59 -45.32 6.43
C SER A 75 38.77 -44.60 5.37
N GLY A 76 38.94 -43.26 5.23
CA GLY A 76 38.22 -42.45 4.24
C GLY A 76 37.46 -41.29 4.84
N ILE A 77 36.48 -40.77 4.07
CA ILE A 77 35.66 -39.61 4.45
C ILE A 77 34.25 -40.10 4.83
N TYR A 78 33.71 -39.57 5.91
CA TYR A 78 32.45 -40.01 6.50
C TYR A 78 31.58 -38.80 6.86
N VAL A 79 30.26 -38.98 6.82
CA VAL A 79 29.30 -37.99 7.33
C VAL A 79 29.40 -37.97 8.86
N THR A 80 29.57 -36.79 9.44
CA THR A 80 29.74 -36.61 10.89
C THR A 80 28.44 -36.95 11.66
N SER A 81 28.61 -37.41 12.90
CA SER A 81 27.44 -37.64 13.80
C SER A 81 26.85 -36.34 14.38
N GLN A 82 27.62 -35.26 14.36
CA GLN A 82 27.19 -33.99 14.97
C GLN A 82 26.05 -33.28 14.20
N VAL A 83 25.95 -33.52 12.88
CA VAL A 83 24.87 -32.91 12.06
C VAL A 83 23.46 -33.39 12.43
N GLN A 84 23.35 -34.54 13.11
CA GLN A 84 22.03 -35.10 13.50
C GLN A 84 21.64 -34.82 14.95
N GLN A 85 22.49 -34.24 15.77
CA GLN A 85 22.20 -33.97 17.18
C GLN A 85 21.13 -32.90 17.45
N GLY A 86 20.61 -32.26 16.42
CA GLY A 86 19.51 -31.27 16.54
C GLY A 86 18.20 -31.67 15.87
N LYS A 87 18.10 -32.84 15.25
CA LYS A 87 16.83 -33.29 14.66
C LYS A 87 15.96 -33.90 15.74
N VAL A 88 14.93 -33.16 16.12
CA VAL A 88 13.77 -33.77 16.77
C VAL A 88 13.25 -34.84 15.80
N SER A 89 13.23 -36.12 16.24
CA SER A 89 12.58 -37.19 15.48
C SER A 89 11.15 -36.75 15.26
N ILE A 90 10.79 -36.42 14.04
CA ILE A 90 9.38 -36.29 13.66
C ILE A 90 8.86 -37.73 13.74
N THR A 91 8.44 -38.14 14.93
CA THR A 91 7.52 -39.26 15.06
C THR A 91 6.44 -38.97 14.04
N GLN A 92 6.19 -39.92 13.13
CA GLN A 92 5.18 -39.78 12.09
C GLN A 92 3.93 -39.18 12.74
N ALA A 93 3.80 -37.86 12.67
CA ALA A 93 2.52 -37.24 12.88
C ALA A 93 1.67 -37.87 11.78
N SER A 94 0.82 -38.82 12.19
CA SER A 94 -0.22 -39.35 11.35
C SER A 94 -0.75 -38.17 10.55
N ASN A 95 -0.79 -38.32 9.20
CA ASN A 95 -1.51 -37.42 8.30
C ASN A 95 -3.00 -37.42 8.67
N HIS A 96 -3.31 -36.98 9.87
CA HIS A 96 -4.59 -36.37 10.12
C HIS A 96 -4.55 -35.08 9.30
N LEU A 97 -5.05 -35.16 8.07
CA LEU A 97 -5.67 -34.02 7.44
C LEU A 97 -6.52 -33.39 8.55
N LEU A 98 -6.00 -32.32 9.15
CA LEU A 98 -6.78 -31.47 10.04
C LEU A 98 -7.98 -31.10 9.18
N LYS A 99 -9.14 -31.69 9.45
CA LYS A 99 -10.39 -31.15 8.93
C LYS A 99 -10.33 -29.67 9.24
N PRO A 100 -10.74 -28.80 8.32
CA PRO A 100 -10.92 -27.39 8.64
C PRO A 100 -11.85 -27.40 9.86
N THR A 101 -11.29 -27.33 11.03
CA THR A 101 -12.04 -27.02 12.22
C THR A 101 -12.48 -25.59 11.98
N ASP A 102 -13.75 -25.33 12.18
CA ASP A 102 -14.34 -24.01 12.28
C ASP A 102 -13.63 -23.33 13.47
N ASN A 103 -12.42 -22.87 13.19
CA ASN A 103 -11.56 -22.20 14.16
C ASN A 103 -12.14 -20.80 14.30
N ASN A 104 -13.19 -20.68 15.09
CA ASN A 104 -13.57 -19.43 15.71
C ASN A 104 -12.39 -18.99 16.60
N TYR A 105 -11.32 -18.51 15.93
CA TYR A 105 -10.22 -17.87 16.62
C TYR A 105 -10.80 -16.72 17.44
N ARG A 106 -10.47 -16.69 18.73
CA ARG A 106 -10.88 -15.62 19.64
C ARG A 106 -10.10 -14.33 19.32
N PHE A 107 -10.30 -13.78 18.14
CA PHE A 107 -9.80 -12.45 17.81
C PHE A 107 -10.54 -11.42 18.68
N LYS A 108 -9.83 -10.44 19.20
CA LYS A 108 -10.43 -9.31 19.94
C LYS A 108 -11.21 -8.33 19.03
N GLY A 109 -11.49 -8.70 17.81
CA GLY A 109 -12.16 -7.96 16.76
C GLY A 109 -11.53 -8.30 15.41
N ALA A 110 -12.32 -8.27 14.34
CA ALA A 110 -11.76 -8.29 12.98
C ALA A 110 -11.01 -6.98 12.77
N LEU A 111 -9.78 -7.05 12.27
CA LEU A 111 -9.10 -5.86 11.80
C LEU A 111 -9.92 -5.34 10.61
N ALA A 112 -10.56 -4.18 10.79
CA ALA A 112 -11.12 -3.45 9.67
C ALA A 112 -9.92 -2.97 8.84
N THR A 113 -9.56 -3.72 7.83
CA THR A 113 -8.64 -3.23 6.80
C THR A 113 -9.49 -2.59 5.73
N THR A 114 -9.18 -1.35 5.36
CA THR A 114 -9.65 -0.82 4.08
C THR A 114 -9.31 -1.88 3.03
N ASN A 115 -10.33 -2.35 2.30
CA ASN A 115 -10.12 -3.26 1.18
C ASN A 115 -9.26 -2.52 0.15
N ALA A 116 -7.96 -2.53 0.40
CA ALA A 116 -7.00 -1.97 -0.51
C ALA A 116 -7.11 -2.79 -1.78
N THR A 117 -7.59 -2.18 -2.84
CA THR A 117 -7.38 -2.69 -4.20
C THR A 117 -5.88 -2.70 -4.39
N SER A 118 -5.27 -3.80 -3.96
CA SER A 118 -3.82 -3.94 -3.98
C SER A 118 -3.38 -3.90 -5.43
N CYS A 119 -2.39 -3.08 -5.72
CA CYS A 119 -1.65 -3.17 -6.96
C CYS A 119 -1.30 -4.65 -7.23
N PRO A 120 -1.59 -5.17 -8.43
CA PRO A 120 -1.27 -6.56 -8.75
C PRO A 120 0.20 -6.87 -8.45
N ALA A 121 0.48 -8.05 -7.86
CA ALA A 121 1.85 -8.44 -7.53
C ALA A 121 2.77 -8.46 -8.78
N ASN A 122 2.19 -8.69 -9.95
CA ASN A 122 2.86 -8.70 -11.26
C ASN A 122 2.73 -7.38 -12.03
N TRP A 123 2.59 -6.25 -11.35
CA TRP A 123 2.39 -4.93 -11.96
C TRP A 123 3.44 -4.57 -13.03
N GLN A 124 4.66 -5.06 -12.89
CA GLN A 124 5.76 -4.87 -13.83
C GLN A 124 5.51 -5.49 -15.22
N ASN A 125 4.57 -6.45 -15.31
CA ASN A 125 4.19 -7.06 -16.58
C ASN A 125 3.21 -6.20 -17.38
N PHE A 126 2.68 -5.13 -16.79
CA PHE A 126 1.78 -4.20 -17.44
C PHE A 126 2.58 -3.12 -18.18
N PRO A 127 2.41 -2.97 -19.51
CA PRO A 127 3.18 -2.03 -20.30
C PRO A 127 2.95 -0.55 -19.94
N TYR A 128 1.78 -0.23 -19.34
CA TYR A 128 1.38 1.13 -19.00
C TYR A 128 0.97 1.19 -17.52
N SER A 129 1.96 1.14 -16.63
CA SER A 129 1.71 1.15 -15.19
C SER A 129 1.77 2.57 -14.62
N PHE A 130 0.60 3.21 -14.47
CA PHE A 130 0.46 4.54 -13.85
C PHE A 130 0.18 4.45 -12.33
N ILE A 131 0.70 3.44 -11.67
CA ILE A 131 0.53 3.28 -10.21
C ILE A 131 1.60 4.10 -9.48
N ASP A 132 1.16 4.96 -8.56
CA ASP A 132 2.06 5.71 -7.70
C ASP A 132 2.72 4.83 -6.63
N GLY A 133 3.91 5.26 -6.16
CA GLY A 133 4.68 4.56 -5.12
C GLY A 133 5.31 3.24 -5.56
N LYS A 134 5.17 2.84 -6.83
CA LYS A 134 5.91 1.72 -7.43
C LYS A 134 7.15 2.24 -8.12
N PHE A 135 8.30 1.70 -7.75
CA PHE A 135 9.59 2.19 -8.21
C PHE A 135 10.05 1.46 -9.47
N ASP A 136 10.45 2.22 -10.49
CA ASP A 136 11.10 1.69 -11.69
C ASP A 136 12.49 1.17 -11.33
N SER A 137 12.64 -0.15 -11.26
CA SER A 137 13.88 -0.80 -10.85
C SER A 137 15.08 -0.54 -11.79
N SER A 138 14.82 -0.09 -13.03
CA SER A 138 15.89 0.26 -13.98
C SER A 138 16.67 1.51 -13.54
N LEU A 139 16.04 2.37 -12.73
CA LEU A 139 16.65 3.59 -12.21
C LEU A 139 17.52 3.36 -10.97
N TYR A 140 17.48 2.14 -10.37
CA TYR A 140 18.16 1.90 -9.11
C TYR A 140 19.70 1.95 -9.26
N PRO A 141 20.42 2.66 -8.40
CA PRO A 141 21.87 2.82 -8.48
C PRO A 141 22.60 1.59 -7.92
N VAL A 142 22.51 0.46 -8.66
CA VAL A 142 22.97 -0.86 -8.22
C VAL A 142 24.45 -0.88 -7.84
N ARG A 143 25.30 -0.17 -8.60
CA ARG A 143 26.76 -0.13 -8.36
C ARG A 143 27.06 0.60 -7.06
N GLU A 144 26.47 1.76 -6.87
CA GLU A 144 26.64 2.64 -5.72
C GLU A 144 26.09 1.98 -4.44
N TRP A 145 24.93 1.32 -4.58
CA TRP A 145 24.35 0.55 -3.48
C TRP A 145 25.21 -0.64 -3.07
N ARG A 146 25.75 -1.40 -4.03
CA ARG A 146 26.72 -2.48 -3.75
C ARG A 146 27.95 -1.96 -3.03
N GLU A 147 28.50 -0.83 -3.45
CA GLU A 147 29.68 -0.24 -2.81
C GLU A 147 29.38 0.14 -1.37
N ALA A 148 28.27 0.85 -1.11
CA ALA A 148 27.84 1.21 0.25
C ALA A 148 27.64 -0.03 1.14
N THR A 149 26.98 -1.06 0.59
CA THR A 149 26.75 -2.33 1.30
C THR A 149 28.05 -3.07 1.59
N ASN A 150 28.98 -3.13 0.63
CA ASN A 150 30.30 -3.75 0.83
C ASN A 150 31.09 -3.02 1.91
N LYS A 151 31.05 -1.68 1.95
CA LYS A 151 31.67 -0.91 3.03
C LYS A 151 31.08 -1.24 4.39
N ALA A 152 29.75 -1.31 4.50
CA ALA A 152 29.05 -1.68 5.73
C ALA A 152 29.37 -3.10 6.21
N ASN A 153 29.83 -3.97 5.33
CA ASN A 153 30.17 -5.37 5.62
C ASN A 153 31.69 -5.64 5.71
N THR A 154 32.54 -4.60 5.83
CA THR A 154 33.95 -4.81 6.18
C THR A 154 34.09 -5.34 7.61
N THR A 155 35.14 -6.08 7.90
CA THR A 155 35.40 -6.68 9.23
C THR A 155 35.28 -5.65 10.35
N ARG A 156 35.82 -4.45 10.15
CA ARG A 156 35.75 -3.35 11.13
C ARG A 156 34.32 -2.93 11.41
N GLU A 157 33.52 -2.72 10.35
CA GLU A 157 32.13 -2.27 10.47
C GLU A 157 31.24 -3.34 11.07
N ILE A 158 31.46 -4.62 10.69
CA ILE A 158 30.76 -5.76 11.30
C ILE A 158 30.96 -5.78 12.81
N TYR A 159 32.21 -5.62 13.28
CA TYR A 159 32.46 -5.54 14.72
C TYR A 159 31.73 -4.35 15.38
N GLN A 160 31.64 -3.20 14.73
CA GLN A 160 30.95 -2.03 15.27
C GLN A 160 29.45 -2.26 15.41
N TRP A 161 28.75 -2.55 14.31
CA TRP A 161 27.29 -2.67 14.37
C TRP A 161 26.82 -3.97 15.07
N SER A 162 27.62 -5.04 15.10
CA SER A 162 27.28 -6.26 15.86
C SER A 162 27.40 -6.08 17.38
N GLN A 163 28.22 -5.14 17.85
CA GLN A 163 28.35 -4.83 19.28
C GLN A 163 27.32 -3.85 19.81
N LEU A 164 26.61 -3.12 18.93
CA LEU A 164 25.48 -2.28 19.31
C LEU A 164 24.35 -3.19 19.80
N GLN A 165 24.30 -3.45 21.11
CA GLN A 165 23.43 -4.45 21.77
C GLN A 165 21.91 -4.22 21.60
N GLY A 166 21.46 -3.66 20.47
CA GLY A 166 20.06 -3.39 20.16
C GLY A 166 19.44 -2.32 21.04
N LYS A 167 20.24 -1.41 21.62
CA LYS A 167 19.79 -0.31 22.46
C LYS A 167 19.75 1.03 21.74
N GLU A 168 20.55 1.18 20.69
CA GLU A 168 20.74 2.43 19.97
C GLU A 168 20.67 2.21 18.46
N ASP A 169 20.24 3.24 17.74
CA ASP A 169 20.29 3.30 16.30
C ASP A 169 21.73 3.55 15.83
N ASP A 170 22.02 3.28 14.57
CA ASP A 170 23.36 3.50 14.03
C ASP A 170 23.75 4.99 14.11
N PRO A 171 24.82 5.35 14.86
CA PRO A 171 25.18 6.73 15.08
C PRO A 171 25.60 7.45 13.79
N MET A 172 26.18 6.73 12.82
CA MET A 172 26.53 7.30 11.53
C MET A 172 25.26 7.66 10.73
N LEU A 173 24.24 6.80 10.74
CA LEU A 173 22.97 7.11 10.06
C LEU A 173 22.27 8.32 10.70
N LEU A 174 22.24 8.39 12.03
CA LEU A 174 21.68 9.54 12.75
C LEU A 174 22.38 10.85 12.36
N ASP A 175 23.72 10.83 12.26
CA ASP A 175 24.48 12.04 11.85
C ASP A 175 24.23 12.42 10.39
N GLU A 176 24.13 11.46 9.49
CA GLU A 176 23.84 11.70 8.08
C GLU A 176 22.41 12.28 7.90
N ILE A 177 21.41 11.74 8.59
CA ILE A 177 20.05 12.29 8.57
C ILE A 177 20.06 13.72 9.10
N ARG A 178 20.68 13.94 10.25
CA ARG A 178 20.76 15.23 10.90
C ARG A 178 21.46 16.31 10.08
N SER A 179 22.54 15.93 9.40
CA SER A 179 23.39 16.89 8.67
C SER A 179 23.01 17.08 7.21
N LYS A 180 22.36 16.09 6.57
CA LYS A 180 22.05 16.14 5.13
C LYS A 180 20.56 16.12 4.78
N ILE A 181 19.74 15.40 5.55
CA ILE A 181 18.31 15.24 5.22
C ILE A 181 17.48 16.34 5.88
N LEU A 182 17.58 16.48 7.21
CA LEU A 182 16.76 17.43 7.96
C LEU A 182 16.95 18.89 7.55
N PRO A 183 18.18 19.38 7.23
CA PRO A 183 18.37 20.77 6.79
C PRO A 183 17.64 21.13 5.48
N ARG A 184 17.38 20.14 4.60
CA ARG A 184 16.58 20.35 3.38
C ARG A 184 15.13 20.72 3.68
N ARG A 185 14.66 20.38 4.88
CA ARG A 185 13.32 20.70 5.38
C ARG A 185 13.31 21.87 6.37
N GLY A 186 14.46 22.51 6.60
CA GLY A 186 14.64 23.56 7.58
C GLY A 186 14.69 23.06 9.03
N ILE A 187 14.74 21.74 9.25
CA ILE A 187 14.71 21.12 10.57
C ILE A 187 16.14 21.02 11.12
N GLN A 188 16.30 21.41 12.40
CA GLN A 188 17.50 21.14 13.20
C GLN A 188 17.11 20.23 14.36
N ALA A 189 17.84 19.16 14.57
CA ALA A 189 17.60 18.21 15.66
C ALA A 189 18.91 17.64 16.19
N SER A 190 18.92 17.27 17.47
CA SER A 190 19.97 16.49 18.12
C SER A 190 19.73 15.00 17.88
N ARG A 191 20.70 14.11 18.20
CA ARG A 191 20.53 12.67 18.01
C ARG A 191 19.43 12.07 18.88
N ASP A 192 19.17 12.62 20.04
CA ASP A 192 18.15 12.19 20.99
C ASP A 192 16.73 12.62 20.59
N GLU A 193 16.61 13.55 19.65
CA GLU A 193 15.35 13.95 19.01
C GLU A 193 15.02 13.14 17.75
N ILE A 194 15.82 12.14 17.38
CA ILE A 194 15.62 11.31 16.19
C ILE A 194 15.46 9.84 16.58
N LEU A 195 14.48 9.16 15.99
CA LEU A 195 14.25 7.72 16.11
C LEU A 195 14.20 7.09 14.73
N ILE A 196 15.06 6.11 14.45
CA ILE A 196 15.01 5.33 13.21
C ILE A 196 13.90 4.28 13.29
N THR A 197 13.16 4.11 12.21
CA THR A 197 12.06 3.14 12.07
C THR A 197 12.20 2.29 10.81
N ALA A 198 11.49 1.17 10.76
CA ALA A 198 11.37 0.35 9.56
C ALA A 198 10.31 0.96 8.60
N GLY A 199 10.67 2.10 7.98
CA GLY A 199 9.78 2.89 7.13
C GLY A 199 8.80 3.78 7.92
N SER A 200 8.05 4.63 7.19
CA SER A 200 7.07 5.55 7.78
C SER A 200 5.88 4.82 8.42
N GLN A 201 5.46 3.67 7.89
CA GLN A 201 4.35 2.91 8.46
C GLN A 201 4.61 2.47 9.91
N GLN A 202 5.82 2.02 10.23
CA GLN A 202 6.18 1.73 11.62
C GLN A 202 6.25 2.99 12.46
N ALA A 203 6.71 4.11 11.89
CA ALA A 203 6.72 5.39 12.60
C ALA A 203 5.31 5.81 13.01
N LEU A 204 4.36 5.78 12.08
CA LEU A 204 2.95 6.10 12.32
C LEU A 204 2.32 5.14 13.34
N PHE A 205 2.60 3.84 13.21
CA PHE A 205 2.14 2.84 14.19
C PHE A 205 2.64 3.15 15.61
N LEU A 206 3.92 3.48 15.78
CA LEU A 206 4.48 3.80 17.10
C LEU A 206 3.89 5.08 17.69
N ILE A 207 3.67 6.11 16.85
CA ILE A 207 3.06 7.37 17.26
C ILE A 207 1.61 7.13 17.70
N THR A 208 0.82 6.38 16.93
CA THR A 208 -0.56 6.05 17.29
C THR A 208 -0.63 5.23 18.57
N GLN A 209 0.27 4.28 18.77
CA GLN A 209 0.35 3.53 20.03
C GLN A 209 0.69 4.39 21.26
N LEU A 210 1.45 5.47 21.08
CA LEU A 210 1.85 6.34 22.19
C LEU A 210 0.77 7.38 22.54
N PHE A 211 0.14 7.98 21.53
CA PHE A 211 -0.71 9.15 21.72
C PHE A 211 -2.21 8.89 21.57
N VAL A 212 -2.62 7.73 21.01
CA VAL A 212 -4.01 7.48 20.63
C VAL A 212 -4.65 6.40 21.49
N ASN A 213 -5.86 6.65 21.94
CA ASN A 213 -6.75 5.71 22.61
C ASN A 213 -8.21 6.09 22.29
N ASN A 214 -9.18 5.41 22.90
CA ASN A 214 -10.61 5.60 22.68
C ASN A 214 -11.21 6.93 23.20
N SER A 215 -10.42 7.78 23.83
CA SER A 215 -10.84 9.13 24.26
C SER A 215 -10.24 10.24 23.42
N VAL A 216 -9.39 9.93 22.45
CA VAL A 216 -8.66 10.90 21.63
C VAL A 216 -9.39 11.19 20.34
N LYS A 217 -9.58 12.46 20.02
CA LYS A 217 -10.12 12.94 18.77
C LYS A 217 -9.00 13.34 17.82
N VAL A 218 -8.99 12.73 16.64
CA VAL A 218 -7.94 12.98 15.64
C VAL A 218 -8.55 13.56 14.38
N ALA A 219 -8.10 14.77 14.02
CA ALA A 219 -8.41 15.35 12.71
C ALA A 219 -7.54 14.70 11.64
N VAL A 220 -8.16 14.27 10.55
CA VAL A 220 -7.52 13.66 9.38
C VAL A 220 -8.02 14.31 8.10
N GLU A 221 -7.19 14.36 7.09
CA GLU A 221 -7.52 14.87 5.76
C GLU A 221 -8.60 14.00 5.09
N GLU A 222 -9.54 14.63 4.35
CA GLU A 222 -10.57 13.96 3.55
C GLU A 222 -10.65 14.61 2.15
N PRO A 223 -10.24 13.91 1.09
CA PRO A 223 -9.64 12.57 1.11
C PRO A 223 -8.27 12.53 1.80
N GLY A 224 -7.90 11.37 2.37
CA GLY A 224 -6.66 11.23 3.16
C GLY A 224 -6.04 9.83 3.07
N TYR A 225 -4.92 9.64 3.75
CA TYR A 225 -4.14 8.41 3.73
C TYR A 225 -4.87 7.26 4.46
N PRO A 226 -5.29 6.19 3.74
CA PRO A 226 -6.13 5.14 4.31
C PRO A 226 -5.46 4.36 5.44
N GLU A 227 -4.17 4.06 5.29
CA GLU A 227 -3.44 3.24 6.25
C GLU A 227 -3.28 3.95 7.61
N MET A 228 -3.18 5.29 7.63
CA MET A 228 -3.21 6.05 8.88
C MET A 228 -4.61 6.02 9.50
N ARG A 229 -5.66 6.18 8.69
CA ARG A 229 -7.05 6.07 9.16
C ARG A 229 -7.31 4.71 9.81
N ASP A 230 -6.84 3.62 9.17
CA ASP A 230 -6.97 2.27 9.72
C ASP A 230 -6.23 2.11 11.06
N LEU A 231 -5.03 2.67 11.20
CA LEU A 231 -4.28 2.69 12.46
C LEU A 231 -5.04 3.40 13.57
N LEU A 232 -5.58 4.59 13.29
CA LEU A 232 -6.34 5.40 14.24
C LEU A 232 -7.63 4.69 14.70
N LEU A 233 -8.40 4.15 13.75
CA LEU A 233 -9.61 3.39 14.05
C LEU A 233 -9.31 2.13 14.86
N HIS A 234 -8.19 1.45 14.57
CA HIS A 234 -7.76 0.27 15.33
C HIS A 234 -7.43 0.62 16.79
N GLN A 235 -6.92 1.82 17.05
CA GLN A 235 -6.68 2.33 18.40
C GLN A 235 -7.96 2.85 19.09
N GLY A 236 -9.06 2.96 18.35
CA GLY A 236 -10.34 3.42 18.86
C GLY A 236 -10.52 4.94 18.85
N ALA A 237 -9.70 5.69 18.09
CA ALA A 237 -9.84 7.13 17.97
C ALA A 237 -11.18 7.54 17.39
N GLU A 238 -11.69 8.69 17.83
CA GLU A 238 -12.76 9.41 17.14
C GLU A 238 -12.15 10.25 16.02
N LEU A 239 -12.56 10.03 14.77
CA LEU A 239 -12.02 10.74 13.60
C LEU A 239 -12.87 11.95 13.24
N VAL A 240 -12.20 13.06 12.99
CA VAL A 240 -12.79 14.31 12.50
C VAL A 240 -12.23 14.59 11.11
N TYR A 241 -13.06 14.45 10.08
CA TYR A 241 -12.63 14.58 8.70
C TYR A 241 -12.56 16.04 8.28
N GLN A 242 -11.39 16.48 7.82
CA GLN A 242 -11.13 17.84 7.38
C GLN A 242 -11.02 17.92 5.86
N PRO A 243 -11.81 18.76 5.19
CA PRO A 243 -11.76 18.90 3.75
C PRO A 243 -10.41 19.46 3.28
N ILE A 244 -10.08 19.14 2.02
CA ILE A 244 -8.90 19.65 1.31
C ILE A 244 -9.36 20.62 0.24
N ASP A 245 -8.79 21.83 0.26
CA ASP A 245 -8.94 22.83 -0.80
C ASP A 245 -7.66 22.97 -1.65
N ALA A 246 -7.63 23.93 -2.57
CA ALA A 246 -6.50 24.17 -3.47
C ALA A 246 -5.19 24.57 -2.76
N VAL A 247 -5.22 24.86 -1.46
CA VAL A 247 -4.04 25.29 -0.67
C VAL A 247 -3.76 24.36 0.52
N GLY A 248 -4.40 23.20 0.58
CA GLY A 248 -4.18 22.14 1.58
C GLY A 248 -5.37 21.91 2.50
N MET A 249 -5.14 21.20 3.62
CA MET A 249 -6.18 20.92 4.61
C MET A 249 -6.79 22.22 5.15
N GLU A 250 -8.13 22.31 5.18
CA GLU A 250 -8.83 23.46 5.72
C GLU A 250 -8.70 23.53 7.26
N VAL A 251 -8.53 24.75 7.78
CA VAL A 251 -8.49 25.00 9.24
C VAL A 251 -9.86 25.46 9.69
N THR A 252 -10.72 24.49 10.01
CA THR A 252 -12.11 24.77 10.42
C THR A 252 -12.25 24.89 11.95
N GLU A 253 -13.44 25.29 12.42
CA GLU A 253 -13.77 25.30 13.86
C GLU A 253 -13.86 23.87 14.44
N GLN A 254 -14.06 22.85 13.60
CA GLN A 254 -14.09 21.46 14.08
C GLN A 254 -12.76 21.03 14.74
N LEU A 255 -11.65 21.63 14.34
CA LEU A 255 -10.35 21.40 14.95
C LEU A 255 -10.29 21.80 16.45
N ASP A 256 -11.17 22.70 16.91
CA ASP A 256 -11.19 23.14 18.31
C ASP A 256 -11.50 22.01 19.30
N SER A 257 -12.09 20.93 18.82
CA SER A 257 -12.41 19.75 19.63
C SER A 257 -11.42 18.61 19.48
N CYS A 258 -10.35 18.77 18.68
CA CYS A 258 -9.39 17.71 18.38
C CYS A 258 -8.17 17.78 19.30
N ASP A 259 -7.64 16.61 19.64
CA ASP A 259 -6.39 16.45 20.40
C ASP A 259 -5.18 16.35 19.47
N ILE A 260 -5.38 15.76 18.29
CA ILE A 260 -4.31 15.49 17.32
C ILE A 260 -4.79 15.87 15.90
N ILE A 261 -3.87 16.38 15.09
CA ILE A 261 -4.04 16.59 13.66
C ILE A 261 -3.01 15.72 12.92
N TYR A 262 -3.45 14.90 11.97
CA TYR A 262 -2.59 14.22 11.01
C TYR A 262 -2.71 14.89 9.65
N THR A 263 -1.58 15.26 9.03
CA THR A 263 -1.55 15.95 7.74
C THR A 263 -0.32 15.57 6.91
N THR A 264 -0.46 15.66 5.57
CA THR A 264 0.57 15.41 4.57
C THR A 264 0.89 16.70 3.79
N PRO A 265 1.53 17.72 4.40
CA PRO A 265 1.51 19.10 3.91
C PRO A 265 2.43 19.36 2.71
N SER A 266 3.42 18.53 2.41
CA SER A 266 4.32 18.72 1.26
C SER A 266 3.67 18.30 -0.05
N HIS A 267 3.06 17.13 -0.07
CA HIS A 267 2.25 16.58 -1.15
C HIS A 267 1.11 15.80 -0.53
N GLN A 268 -0.07 16.41 -0.48
CA GLN A 268 -1.25 15.81 0.14
C GLN A 268 -1.61 14.49 -0.56
N THR A 269 -1.86 13.47 0.22
CA THR A 269 -2.31 12.18 -0.29
C THR A 269 -3.83 12.10 -0.23
N PRO A 270 -4.56 11.93 -1.37
CA PRO A 270 -4.06 11.55 -2.70
C PRO A 270 -3.92 12.68 -3.74
N THR A 271 -4.21 13.93 -3.40
CA THR A 271 -4.40 15.02 -4.36
C THR A 271 -3.09 15.63 -4.89
N SER A 272 -1.96 15.35 -4.25
CA SER A 272 -0.64 15.98 -4.49
C SER A 272 -0.60 17.50 -4.26
N ILE A 273 -1.63 18.08 -3.64
CA ILE A 273 -1.67 19.51 -3.30
C ILE A 273 -0.60 19.82 -2.24
N THR A 274 0.12 20.91 -2.45
CA THR A 274 1.09 21.43 -1.47
C THR A 274 0.44 22.45 -0.56
N MET A 275 0.49 22.23 0.75
CA MET A 275 -0.03 23.19 1.73
C MET A 275 0.75 24.49 1.68
N SER A 276 0.04 25.60 1.45
CA SER A 276 0.63 26.94 1.35
C SER A 276 1.25 27.40 2.65
N MET A 277 2.21 28.34 2.57
CA MET A 277 2.83 28.91 3.78
C MET A 277 1.81 29.59 4.70
N ALA A 278 0.82 30.28 4.13
CA ALA A 278 -0.25 30.92 4.91
C ALA A 278 -1.07 29.87 5.69
N ARG A 279 -1.42 28.74 5.06
CA ARG A 279 -2.17 27.65 5.68
C ARG A 279 -1.32 26.93 6.75
N ARG A 280 0.00 26.76 6.55
CA ARG A 280 0.93 26.21 7.55
C ARG A 280 0.96 27.09 8.81
N ASP A 281 1.04 28.39 8.62
CA ASP A 281 1.05 29.36 9.72
C ASP A 281 -0.29 29.40 10.47
N GLU A 282 -1.41 29.33 9.75
CA GLU A 282 -2.76 29.23 10.31
C GLU A 282 -2.94 27.95 11.14
N LEU A 283 -2.51 26.80 10.61
CA LEU A 283 -2.60 25.50 11.28
C LEU A 283 -1.76 25.48 12.57
N LEU A 284 -0.53 25.99 12.53
CA LEU A 284 0.33 26.06 13.71
C LEU A 284 -0.25 27.01 14.78
N LYS A 285 -0.81 28.15 14.39
CA LYS A 285 -1.51 29.05 15.33
C LYS A 285 -2.70 28.37 15.98
N LYS A 286 -3.52 27.66 15.19
CA LYS A 286 -4.67 26.90 15.70
C LYS A 286 -4.21 25.83 16.69
N ALA A 287 -3.18 25.05 16.34
CA ALA A 287 -2.61 24.01 17.20
C ALA A 287 -2.06 24.59 18.52
N HIS A 288 -1.40 25.76 18.46
CA HIS A 288 -0.93 26.46 19.65
C HIS A 288 -2.09 26.91 20.55
N GLN A 289 -3.15 27.50 19.98
CA GLN A 289 -4.29 28.05 20.71
C GLN A 289 -5.12 26.96 21.41
N GLN A 290 -5.25 25.81 20.79
CA GLN A 290 -6.11 24.71 21.24
C GLN A 290 -5.36 23.55 21.88
N ASP A 291 -4.04 23.67 22.08
CA ASP A 291 -3.17 22.63 22.65
C ASP A 291 -3.16 21.32 21.86
N ILE A 292 -3.18 21.40 20.51
CA ILE A 292 -3.27 20.25 19.62
C ILE A 292 -1.88 19.76 19.20
N LEU A 293 -1.66 18.45 19.20
CA LEU A 293 -0.47 17.82 18.63
C LEU A 293 -0.62 17.67 17.10
N ILE A 294 0.41 17.94 16.33
CA ILE A 294 0.42 17.73 14.88
C ILE A 294 1.34 16.56 14.55
N ILE A 295 0.85 15.59 13.77
CA ILE A 295 1.64 14.55 13.12
C ILE A 295 1.83 14.98 11.67
N GLU A 296 3.04 15.43 11.32
CA GLU A 296 3.43 15.81 9.97
C GLU A 296 4.05 14.63 9.27
N ASP A 297 3.36 14.06 8.28
CA ASP A 297 3.89 12.97 7.43
C ASP A 297 4.45 13.55 6.13
N ASP A 298 5.76 13.58 6.02
CA ASP A 298 6.52 14.21 4.94
C ASP A 298 7.21 13.14 4.08
N PHE A 299 6.41 12.25 3.52
CA PHE A 299 6.86 11.03 2.85
C PHE A 299 7.43 11.26 1.43
N GLU A 300 7.22 12.44 0.82
CA GLU A 300 7.54 12.72 -0.58
C GLU A 300 8.12 14.14 -0.82
N PHE A 301 8.77 14.72 0.16
CA PHE A 301 9.27 16.10 0.08
C PHE A 301 10.28 16.34 -1.06
N GLU A 302 10.93 15.30 -1.58
CA GLU A 302 11.90 15.38 -2.67
C GLU A 302 11.27 15.63 -4.04
N SER A 303 9.97 15.37 -4.20
CA SER A 303 9.26 15.43 -5.49
C SER A 303 8.68 16.81 -5.79
N ASN A 304 9.32 17.89 -5.31
CA ASN A 304 8.92 19.25 -5.64
C ASN A 304 9.59 19.67 -6.96
N PHE A 305 8.79 19.87 -8.03
CA PHE A 305 9.30 20.15 -9.38
C PHE A 305 9.24 21.62 -9.76
N LEU A 306 8.32 22.38 -9.16
CA LEU A 306 8.12 23.79 -9.47
C LEU A 306 8.35 24.63 -8.20
N GLY A 307 9.24 25.62 -8.32
CA GLY A 307 9.54 26.53 -7.22
C GLY A 307 10.44 25.93 -6.13
N GLN A 308 10.54 26.65 -5.01
CA GLN A 308 11.29 26.19 -3.84
C GLN A 308 10.36 25.40 -2.90
N PRO A 309 10.80 24.26 -2.34
CA PRO A 309 10.00 23.52 -1.37
C PRO A 309 9.74 24.39 -0.13
N HIS A 310 8.52 24.33 0.37
CA HIS A 310 8.18 24.99 1.64
C HIS A 310 8.87 24.27 2.81
N PRO A 311 9.32 25.00 3.84
CA PRO A 311 9.88 24.39 5.06
C PRO A 311 8.83 23.52 5.76
N ALA A 312 9.25 22.45 6.42
CA ALA A 312 8.38 21.58 7.19
C ALA A 312 7.63 22.33 8.30
N LEU A 313 6.44 21.87 8.68
CA LEU A 313 5.72 22.40 9.86
C LEU A 313 6.60 22.32 11.11
N ARG A 314 7.31 21.19 11.30
CA ARG A 314 8.27 21.00 12.39
C ARG A 314 9.32 22.11 12.46
N SER A 315 9.80 22.62 11.32
CA SER A 315 10.80 23.68 11.29
C SER A 315 10.25 25.06 11.66
N LEU A 316 8.93 25.24 11.49
CA LEU A 316 8.22 26.48 11.82
C LEU A 316 7.65 26.47 13.24
N ASP A 317 7.54 25.28 13.83
CA ASP A 317 7.01 25.05 15.16
C ASP A 317 7.95 25.58 16.24
N LYS A 318 7.41 26.38 17.16
CA LYS A 318 8.14 26.99 18.29
C LYS A 318 7.78 26.36 19.63
N ASP A 319 6.76 25.51 19.65
CA ASP A 319 6.13 25.02 20.86
C ASP A 319 6.27 23.51 21.06
N ASN A 320 7.09 22.85 20.21
CA ASN A 320 7.30 21.40 20.21
C ASN A 320 6.01 20.57 20.04
N ARG A 321 5.06 21.07 19.24
CA ARG A 321 3.77 20.42 18.97
C ARG A 321 3.78 19.53 17.75
N VAL A 322 4.82 19.58 16.94
CA VAL A 322 4.90 18.82 15.68
C VAL A 322 5.80 17.60 15.87
N VAL A 323 5.23 16.43 15.66
CA VAL A 323 5.93 15.15 15.47
C VAL A 323 6.10 14.94 13.99
N TYR A 324 7.31 15.03 13.50
CA TYR A 324 7.66 14.89 12.09
C TYR A 324 7.99 13.44 11.75
N VAL A 325 7.41 12.93 10.67
CA VAL A 325 7.66 11.59 10.13
C VAL A 325 8.15 11.71 8.71
N SER A 326 9.18 10.96 8.36
CA SER A 326 9.63 10.83 6.98
C SER A 326 10.31 9.48 6.72
N CYS A 327 10.59 9.18 5.47
CA CYS A 327 11.27 7.94 5.10
C CYS A 327 12.21 8.12 3.90
N LEU A 328 13.28 7.33 3.88
CA LEU A 328 14.19 7.22 2.75
C LEU A 328 13.77 6.10 1.77
N SER A 329 12.86 5.23 2.19
CA SER A 329 12.49 4.01 1.45
C SER A 329 11.70 4.29 0.17
N LYS A 330 10.89 5.35 0.14
CA LYS A 330 10.08 5.67 -1.05
C LYS A 330 10.96 6.00 -2.26
N VAL A 331 12.07 6.69 -2.00
CA VAL A 331 13.02 7.10 -3.04
C VAL A 331 14.16 6.10 -3.27
N LEU A 332 14.60 5.36 -2.23
CA LEU A 332 15.68 4.38 -2.37
C LEU A 332 15.22 3.01 -2.86
N ALA A 333 14.11 2.57 -2.50
CA ALA A 333 13.33 1.37 -2.83
C ALA A 333 12.57 0.90 -1.58
N SER A 334 11.37 0.38 -1.75
CA SER A 334 10.52 -0.09 -0.64
C SER A 334 11.19 -1.16 0.25
N GLY A 335 12.11 -1.96 -0.33
CA GLY A 335 12.85 -3.01 0.40
C GLY A 335 13.92 -2.48 1.37
N VAL A 336 14.31 -1.21 1.28
CA VAL A 336 15.30 -0.60 2.19
C VAL A 336 14.71 -0.38 3.58
N GLN A 337 13.43 -0.05 3.69
CA GLN A 337 12.67 0.10 4.94
C GLN A 337 13.39 0.92 6.02
N ILE A 338 13.83 2.13 5.68
CA ILE A 338 14.36 3.12 6.61
C ILE A 338 13.46 4.34 6.62
N GLY A 339 12.81 4.58 7.76
CA GLY A 339 12.10 5.79 8.11
C GLY A 339 12.66 6.41 9.38
N PHE A 340 12.17 7.55 9.75
CA PHE A 340 12.56 8.20 11.00
C PHE A 340 11.46 9.14 11.52
N ILE A 341 11.49 9.35 12.85
CA ILE A 341 10.65 10.31 13.55
C ILE A 341 11.56 11.40 14.11
N VAL A 342 11.13 12.65 14.02
CA VAL A 342 11.78 13.79 14.72
C VAL A 342 10.75 14.44 15.64
N ALA A 343 11.04 14.46 16.93
CA ALA A 343 10.19 15.05 17.96
C ALA A 343 11.03 15.50 19.15
N ASP A 344 10.39 16.08 20.17
CA ASP A 344 11.05 16.35 21.45
C ASP A 344 11.71 15.09 22.02
N SER A 345 12.85 15.26 22.69
CA SER A 345 13.65 14.15 23.23
C SER A 345 12.88 13.28 24.22
N ILE A 346 11.93 13.86 24.98
CA ILE A 346 11.06 13.11 25.90
C ILE A 346 10.14 12.17 25.11
N VAL A 347 9.54 12.66 24.03
CA VAL A 347 8.68 11.87 23.13
C VAL A 347 9.49 10.74 22.48
N ILE A 348 10.69 11.05 21.97
CA ILE A 348 11.59 10.06 21.37
C ILE A 348 12.01 9.00 22.38
N ALA A 349 12.25 9.36 23.64
CA ALA A 349 12.59 8.40 24.68
C ALA A 349 11.45 7.40 24.94
N GLU A 350 10.19 7.85 24.95
CA GLU A 350 9.01 6.96 25.10
C GLU A 350 8.80 6.09 23.86
N LEU A 351 8.92 6.68 22.65
CA LEU A 351 8.84 5.92 21.40
C LEU A 351 9.93 4.85 21.30
N LYS A 352 11.16 5.11 21.80
CA LYS A 352 12.23 4.10 21.89
C LYS A 352 11.86 2.92 22.78
N LYS A 353 11.20 3.17 23.93
CA LYS A 353 10.70 2.11 24.81
C LYS A 353 9.64 1.28 24.10
N LEU A 354 8.69 1.93 23.44
CA LEU A 354 7.62 1.27 22.70
C LEU A 354 8.16 0.46 21.52
N ARG A 355 9.06 1.06 20.71
CA ARG A 355 9.72 0.34 19.60
C ARG A 355 10.41 -0.94 20.09
N LYS A 356 11.05 -0.89 21.26
CA LYS A 356 11.73 -2.07 21.84
C LYS A 356 10.78 -3.23 22.14
N MET A 357 9.50 -2.97 22.42
CA MET A 357 8.50 -4.03 22.64
C MET A 357 8.13 -4.74 21.34
N VAL A 358 8.13 -4.02 20.22
CA VAL A 358 7.75 -4.56 18.89
C VAL A 358 8.97 -5.14 18.17
N MET A 359 10.06 -4.35 18.17
CA MET A 359 11.31 -4.66 17.47
C MET A 359 12.43 -3.88 18.17
N ARG A 360 13.49 -4.53 18.56
CA ARG A 360 14.59 -3.84 19.28
C ARG A 360 15.10 -2.62 18.51
N ASN A 361 15.51 -2.86 17.26
CA ASN A 361 15.94 -1.86 16.29
C ASN A 361 15.67 -2.38 14.87
N PRO A 362 15.45 -1.53 13.89
CA PRO A 362 15.64 -1.91 12.49
C PRO A 362 17.06 -2.46 12.28
N PRO A 363 17.27 -3.37 11.31
CA PRO A 363 18.57 -4.05 11.13
C PRO A 363 19.74 -3.07 11.02
N LEU A 364 20.72 -3.18 11.92
CA LEU A 364 21.84 -2.23 12.03
C LEU A 364 22.80 -2.27 10.82
N ASN A 365 22.96 -3.43 10.20
CA ASN A 365 23.72 -3.57 8.96
C ASN A 365 23.09 -2.79 7.81
N ASN A 366 21.74 -2.75 7.74
CA ASN A 366 21.01 -1.96 6.75
C ASN A 366 21.13 -0.46 7.06
N GLN A 367 20.98 -0.06 8.33
CA GLN A 367 21.21 1.32 8.75
C GLN A 367 22.62 1.78 8.35
N ARG A 368 23.64 0.97 8.58
CA ARG A 368 25.04 1.26 8.22
C ARG A 368 25.24 1.36 6.70
N ALA A 369 24.58 0.51 5.91
CA ALA A 369 24.64 0.57 4.45
C ALA A 369 24.00 1.88 3.94
N VAL A 370 22.85 2.29 4.48
CA VAL A 370 22.21 3.57 4.14
C VAL A 370 23.09 4.75 4.58
N ALA A 371 23.71 4.69 5.76
CA ALA A 371 24.64 5.71 6.23
C ALA A 371 25.81 5.90 5.26
N TYR A 372 26.40 4.81 4.76
CA TYR A 372 27.44 4.90 3.73
C TYR A 372 26.91 5.44 2.40
N PHE A 373 25.69 5.07 2.00
CA PHE A 373 25.09 5.60 0.78
C PHE A 373 24.91 7.11 0.84
N LEU A 374 24.51 7.64 2.01
CA LEU A 374 24.42 9.08 2.28
C LEU A 374 25.82 9.74 2.36
N SER A 375 26.73 9.17 3.14
CA SER A 375 28.06 9.79 3.41
C SER A 375 28.94 9.89 2.17
N LEU A 376 28.83 8.93 1.25
CA LEU A 376 29.57 8.91 -0.01
C LEU A 376 28.96 9.84 -1.08
N GLY A 377 27.84 10.52 -0.79
CA GLY A 377 27.15 11.41 -1.74
C GLY A 377 26.33 10.68 -2.79
N TYR A 378 26.17 9.36 -2.70
CA TYR A 378 25.41 8.57 -3.67
C TYR A 378 23.92 8.89 -3.61
N TYR A 379 23.40 9.16 -2.41
CA TYR A 379 22.04 9.63 -2.25
C TYR A 379 21.77 10.93 -3.01
N ASP A 380 22.66 11.92 -2.87
CA ASP A 380 22.49 13.23 -3.51
C ASP A 380 22.51 13.11 -5.03
N ALA A 381 23.49 12.37 -5.56
CA ALA A 381 23.58 12.10 -6.99
C ALA A 381 22.34 11.36 -7.53
N PHE A 382 21.86 10.39 -6.77
CA PHE A 382 20.67 9.62 -7.12
C PHE A 382 19.41 10.48 -7.10
N MET A 383 19.23 11.31 -6.07
CA MET A 383 18.11 12.25 -6.00
C MET A 383 18.09 13.27 -7.14
N MET A 384 19.24 13.79 -7.51
CA MET A 384 19.35 14.68 -8.69
C MET A 384 18.92 13.96 -9.98
N HIS A 385 19.33 12.71 -10.14
CA HIS A 385 18.92 11.89 -11.28
C HIS A 385 17.42 11.61 -11.28
N LEU A 386 16.87 11.13 -10.17
CA LEU A 386 15.43 10.85 -10.03
C LEU A 386 14.58 12.09 -10.24
N HIS A 387 14.98 13.22 -9.66
CA HIS A 387 14.27 14.48 -9.83
C HIS A 387 14.15 14.85 -11.31
N LYS A 388 15.23 14.72 -12.08
CA LYS A 388 15.21 14.98 -13.53
C LYS A 388 14.27 14.00 -14.25
N VAL A 389 14.42 12.69 -14.00
CA VAL A 389 13.61 11.66 -14.67
C VAL A 389 12.13 11.82 -14.34
N PHE A 390 11.79 12.04 -13.07
CA PHE A 390 10.39 12.20 -12.67
C PHE A 390 9.79 13.53 -13.12
N PHE A 391 10.58 14.59 -13.17
CA PHE A 391 10.15 15.86 -13.75
C PHE A 391 9.83 15.72 -15.25
N ASP A 392 10.71 15.06 -16.02
CA ASP A 392 10.49 14.81 -17.45
C ASP A 392 9.22 13.97 -17.65
N ARG A 393 9.05 12.87 -16.91
CA ARG A 393 7.85 12.03 -16.94
C ARG A 393 6.58 12.78 -16.51
N TRP A 394 6.68 13.59 -15.47
CA TRP A 394 5.59 14.42 -14.96
C TRP A 394 5.12 15.42 -16.02
N LEU A 395 6.07 16.08 -16.73
CA LEU A 395 5.78 17.00 -17.81
C LEU A 395 5.16 16.27 -19.01
N THR A 396 5.72 15.13 -19.41
CA THR A 396 5.19 14.29 -20.50
C THR A 396 3.75 13.85 -20.20
N LEU A 397 3.47 13.43 -18.95
CA LEU A 397 2.11 13.04 -18.52
C LEU A 397 1.15 14.23 -18.60
N ARG A 398 1.55 15.40 -18.10
CA ARG A 398 0.73 16.61 -18.16
C ARG A 398 0.39 17.01 -19.60
N GLU A 399 1.39 16.99 -20.50
CA GLU A 399 1.17 17.30 -21.91
C GLU A 399 0.25 16.26 -22.58
N ALA A 400 0.40 14.98 -22.26
CA ALA A 400 -0.44 13.92 -22.78
C ALA A 400 -1.89 14.06 -22.30
N LEU A 401 -2.10 14.34 -21.01
CA LEU A 401 -3.42 14.61 -20.46
C LEU A 401 -4.08 15.82 -21.14
N ASN A 402 -3.37 16.93 -21.29
CA ASN A 402 -3.88 18.11 -21.99
C ASN A 402 -4.24 17.84 -23.46
N SER A 403 -3.53 16.93 -24.12
CA SER A 403 -3.73 16.62 -25.54
C SER A 403 -4.89 15.64 -25.76
N TYR A 404 -5.01 14.62 -24.94
CA TYR A 404 -5.96 13.52 -25.14
C TYR A 404 -7.20 13.60 -24.24
N LEU A 405 -7.10 14.27 -23.08
CA LEU A 405 -8.17 14.41 -22.08
C LEU A 405 -8.27 15.87 -21.59
N PRO A 406 -8.47 16.86 -22.48
CA PRO A 406 -8.37 18.28 -22.12
C PRO A 406 -9.42 18.73 -21.08
N ASN A 407 -10.52 18.00 -20.93
CA ASN A 407 -11.61 18.32 -20.00
C ASN A 407 -11.56 17.50 -18.71
N CYS A 408 -10.53 16.66 -18.53
CA CYS A 408 -10.45 15.71 -17.43
C CYS A 408 -9.37 16.07 -16.40
N ILE A 409 -8.74 17.23 -16.48
CA ILE A 409 -7.69 17.62 -15.55
C ILE A 409 -8.23 18.63 -14.56
N ASP A 410 -8.43 18.21 -13.33
CA ASP A 410 -8.58 19.14 -12.21
C ASP A 410 -7.19 19.39 -11.63
N THR A 411 -6.50 20.33 -12.26
CA THR A 411 -5.18 20.73 -11.78
C THR A 411 -5.33 21.97 -10.93
N GLY A 412 -5.47 21.78 -9.63
CA GLY A 412 -5.03 22.79 -8.68
C GLY A 412 -3.55 23.15 -8.95
N PRO A 413 -2.96 24.15 -8.31
CA PRO A 413 -1.55 24.52 -8.46
C PRO A 413 -0.66 23.41 -7.92
N ILE A 414 -0.47 22.34 -8.70
CA ILE A 414 0.40 21.23 -8.37
C ILE A 414 1.84 21.69 -8.57
N GLN A 415 2.58 21.85 -7.47
CA GLN A 415 3.99 22.23 -7.48
C GLN A 415 4.93 21.03 -7.69
N GLY A 416 4.40 19.82 -7.52
CA GLY A 416 5.16 18.58 -7.61
C GLY A 416 4.29 17.36 -7.28
N GLY A 417 4.92 16.35 -6.67
CA GLY A 417 4.29 15.05 -6.43
C GLY A 417 4.47 14.12 -7.62
N THR A 418 4.35 12.81 -7.34
CA THR A 418 4.59 11.77 -8.35
C THR A 418 3.32 11.27 -9.02
N ALA A 419 2.17 11.88 -8.73
CA ALA A 419 0.90 11.51 -9.34
C ALA A 419 0.01 12.72 -9.65
N TYR A 420 -0.80 12.58 -10.70
CA TYR A 420 -1.87 13.49 -11.03
C TYR A 420 -3.21 12.96 -10.54
N TRP A 421 -4.02 13.84 -9.97
CA TRP A 421 -5.44 13.63 -9.79
C TRP A 421 -6.16 13.96 -11.09
N VAL A 422 -6.99 13.04 -11.58
CA VAL A 422 -7.74 13.20 -12.82
C VAL A 422 -9.22 13.01 -12.53
N THR A 423 -10.03 13.97 -12.94
CA THR A 423 -11.49 13.90 -12.86
C THR A 423 -12.03 13.62 -14.26
N GLY A 424 -12.64 12.47 -14.47
CA GLY A 424 -13.27 12.08 -15.73
C GLY A 424 -14.68 12.66 -15.88
N PRO A 425 -15.37 12.35 -17.00
CA PRO A 425 -16.78 12.69 -17.18
C PRO A 425 -17.66 12.21 -16.02
N GLU A 426 -18.74 12.91 -15.69
CA GLU A 426 -19.64 12.57 -14.56
C GLU A 426 -20.16 11.13 -14.60
N GLN A 427 -20.35 10.58 -15.81
CA GLN A 427 -20.84 9.22 -16.02
C GLN A 427 -19.76 8.14 -15.80
N LEU A 428 -18.50 8.51 -15.69
CA LEU A 428 -17.39 7.58 -15.55
C LEU A 428 -17.35 7.02 -14.13
N ASN A 429 -17.16 5.69 -14.00
CA ASN A 429 -16.84 5.07 -12.73
C ASN A 429 -15.37 4.63 -12.71
N GLY A 430 -14.57 5.20 -11.80
CA GLY A 430 -13.12 4.97 -11.70
C GLY A 430 -12.73 3.53 -11.39
N GLU A 431 -13.55 2.80 -10.61
CA GLU A 431 -13.30 1.38 -10.33
C GLU A 431 -13.54 0.51 -11.57
N TYR A 432 -14.61 0.79 -12.31
CA TYR A 432 -14.88 0.10 -13.58
C TYR A 432 -13.84 0.44 -14.64
N LEU A 433 -13.45 1.73 -14.74
CA LEU A 433 -12.35 2.14 -15.60
C LEU A 433 -11.06 1.36 -15.27
N ARG A 434 -10.73 1.20 -13.99
CA ARG A 434 -9.55 0.42 -13.55
C ARG A 434 -9.60 -1.02 -14.05
N GLU A 435 -10.77 -1.68 -13.92
CA GLU A 435 -10.94 -3.06 -14.39
C GLU A 435 -10.71 -3.16 -15.91
N LYS A 436 -11.35 -2.29 -16.68
CA LYS A 436 -11.26 -2.28 -18.14
C LYS A 436 -9.88 -1.86 -18.66
N ALA A 437 -9.26 -0.88 -18.00
CA ALA A 437 -7.90 -0.47 -18.31
C ALA A 437 -6.90 -1.62 -18.08
N ALA A 438 -7.06 -2.39 -17.00
CA ALA A 438 -6.19 -3.54 -16.71
C ALA A 438 -6.29 -4.63 -17.79
N GLU A 439 -7.47 -4.87 -18.38
CA GLU A 439 -7.66 -5.78 -19.52
C GLU A 439 -6.84 -5.33 -20.77
N MET A 440 -6.59 -4.02 -20.90
CA MET A 440 -5.78 -3.42 -21.98
C MET A 440 -4.30 -3.24 -21.60
N GLY A 441 -3.88 -3.74 -20.45
CA GLY A 441 -2.51 -3.60 -19.95
C GLY A 441 -2.19 -2.24 -19.33
N ILE A 442 -3.20 -1.46 -18.93
CA ILE A 442 -3.06 -0.17 -18.30
C ILE A 442 -3.43 -0.29 -16.82
N LEU A 443 -2.54 0.11 -15.92
CA LEU A 443 -2.84 0.21 -14.50
C LEU A 443 -3.03 1.66 -14.08
N ILE A 444 -4.16 1.95 -13.46
CA ILE A 444 -4.52 3.24 -12.87
C ILE A 444 -4.91 3.04 -11.40
N GLU A 445 -4.95 4.10 -10.62
CA GLU A 445 -5.34 4.06 -9.22
C GLU A 445 -6.66 4.80 -8.98
N PRO A 446 -7.79 4.09 -8.72
CA PRO A 446 -9.04 4.74 -8.35
C PRO A 446 -8.95 5.34 -6.95
N VAL A 447 -9.72 6.41 -6.71
CA VAL A 447 -9.56 7.22 -5.50
C VAL A 447 -10.50 6.86 -4.35
N LYS A 448 -11.48 6.00 -4.55
CA LYS A 448 -12.49 5.60 -3.55
C LYS A 448 -11.89 5.25 -2.19
N ARG A 449 -10.78 4.53 -2.17
CA ARG A 449 -10.11 4.11 -0.92
C ARG A 449 -9.64 5.26 -0.03
N TYR A 450 -9.40 6.43 -0.61
CA TYR A 450 -8.91 7.61 0.11
C TYR A 450 -10.01 8.36 0.85
N PHE A 451 -11.27 8.08 0.54
CA PHE A 451 -12.43 8.63 1.21
C PHE A 451 -12.94 7.71 2.31
N ALA A 452 -13.29 8.30 3.44
CA ALA A 452 -13.96 7.61 4.54
C ALA A 452 -15.48 7.72 4.41
N THR A 453 -15.95 8.83 3.85
CA THR A 453 -17.37 9.10 3.67
C THR A 453 -17.91 8.46 2.40
N PRO A 454 -19.18 8.03 2.38
CA PRO A 454 -19.81 7.52 1.16
C PRO A 454 -19.94 8.59 0.06
N ASP A 455 -19.88 9.85 0.46
CA ASP A 455 -20.01 11.01 -0.43
C ASP A 455 -18.65 11.36 -1.05
N HIS A 456 -18.27 10.64 -2.10
CA HIS A 456 -17.02 10.85 -2.81
C HIS A 456 -17.26 10.86 -4.34
N PRO A 457 -16.43 11.57 -5.11
CA PRO A 457 -16.50 11.54 -6.56
C PRO A 457 -16.12 10.14 -7.09
N GLU A 458 -17.00 9.52 -7.86
CA GLU A 458 -16.77 8.19 -8.41
C GLU A 458 -15.98 8.21 -9.73
N ASN A 459 -15.94 9.37 -10.40
CA ASN A 459 -15.30 9.59 -11.69
C ASN A 459 -13.82 10.02 -11.58
N CYS A 460 -13.22 9.92 -10.40
CA CYS A 460 -11.84 10.32 -10.18
C CYS A 460 -10.88 9.14 -10.11
N PHE A 461 -9.66 9.36 -10.60
CA PHE A 461 -8.56 8.41 -10.53
C PHE A 461 -7.21 9.12 -10.51
N ARG A 462 -6.14 8.39 -10.16
CA ARG A 462 -4.77 8.92 -10.13
C ARG A 462 -3.90 8.24 -11.18
N LEU A 463 -2.97 9.03 -11.72
CA LEU A 463 -1.94 8.56 -12.65
C LEU A 463 -0.56 8.93 -12.10
N GLY A 464 0.22 7.94 -11.68
CA GLY A 464 1.56 8.09 -11.16
C GLY A 464 2.63 7.95 -12.25
N VAL A 465 3.81 8.56 -12.01
CA VAL A 465 4.94 8.55 -12.95
C VAL A 465 6.13 7.71 -12.48
N THR A 466 6.06 7.13 -11.27
CA THR A 466 7.20 6.43 -10.67
C THR A 466 7.49 5.07 -11.29
N GLY A 467 6.44 4.38 -11.77
CA GLY A 467 6.52 3.00 -12.29
C GLY A 467 6.50 2.87 -13.82
N ILE A 468 6.37 3.97 -14.58
CA ILE A 468 6.23 3.95 -16.03
C ILE A 468 7.39 4.66 -16.73
N PRO A 469 8.03 4.05 -17.75
CA PRO A 469 9.03 4.72 -18.60
C PRO A 469 8.42 5.88 -19.41
N ASP A 470 9.20 6.94 -19.62
CA ASP A 470 8.74 8.16 -20.32
C ASP A 470 8.14 7.88 -21.71
N GLU A 471 8.80 7.04 -22.50
CA GLU A 471 8.36 6.65 -23.85
C GLU A 471 7.01 5.94 -23.91
N LYS A 472 6.52 5.43 -22.76
CA LYS A 472 5.22 4.73 -22.66
C LYS A 472 4.07 5.63 -22.22
N ILE A 473 4.36 6.82 -21.69
CA ILE A 473 3.34 7.69 -21.09
C ILE A 473 2.33 8.15 -22.12
N ARG A 474 2.78 8.73 -23.25
CA ARG A 474 1.88 9.28 -24.28
C ARG A 474 0.95 8.20 -24.87
N GLU A 475 1.52 7.04 -25.22
CA GLU A 475 0.74 5.92 -25.75
C GLU A 475 -0.26 5.38 -24.72
N GLY A 476 0.15 5.24 -23.46
CA GLY A 476 -0.72 4.78 -22.39
C GLY A 476 -1.90 5.73 -22.14
N VAL A 477 -1.64 7.04 -22.11
CA VAL A 477 -2.70 8.06 -21.94
C VAL A 477 -3.63 8.10 -23.15
N ALA A 478 -3.12 7.98 -24.38
CA ALA A 478 -3.96 7.93 -25.57
C ALA A 478 -4.94 6.75 -25.53
N LYS A 479 -4.44 5.53 -25.23
CA LYS A 479 -5.29 4.34 -25.06
C LYS A 479 -6.30 4.48 -23.92
N LEU A 480 -5.91 5.09 -22.81
CA LEU A 480 -6.81 5.37 -21.70
C LEU A 480 -7.91 6.34 -22.10
N ALA A 481 -7.57 7.36 -22.89
CA ALA A 481 -8.54 8.32 -23.42
C ALA A 481 -9.56 7.66 -24.36
N ASP A 482 -9.08 6.82 -25.28
CA ASP A 482 -9.97 6.03 -26.16
C ASP A 482 -10.92 5.15 -25.35
N LEU A 483 -10.43 4.50 -24.30
CA LEU A 483 -11.26 3.69 -23.41
C LEU A 483 -12.30 4.53 -22.66
N ILE A 484 -11.92 5.70 -22.13
CA ILE A 484 -12.85 6.62 -21.45
C ILE A 484 -13.94 7.05 -22.43
N HIS A 485 -13.58 7.45 -23.65
CA HIS A 485 -14.56 7.81 -24.68
C HIS A 485 -15.48 6.64 -25.03
N GLN A 486 -14.93 5.44 -25.19
CA GLN A 486 -15.74 4.24 -25.45
C GLN A 486 -16.74 3.99 -24.32
N LEU A 487 -16.31 3.97 -23.08
CA LEU A 487 -17.18 3.73 -21.91
C LEU A 487 -18.26 4.80 -21.76
N THR A 488 -17.93 6.05 -22.06
CA THR A 488 -18.89 7.17 -22.01
C THR A 488 -19.94 7.04 -23.14
N ASN A 489 -19.52 6.70 -24.36
CA ASN A 489 -20.43 6.50 -25.49
C ASN A 489 -21.31 5.25 -25.30
N GLU A 490 -20.75 4.14 -24.83
CA GLU A 490 -21.53 2.93 -24.48
C GLU A 490 -22.61 3.24 -23.43
N PHE A 491 -22.32 4.15 -22.51
CA PHE A 491 -23.32 4.63 -21.55
C PHE A 491 -24.47 5.37 -22.23
N GLU A 492 -24.18 6.34 -23.08
CA GLU A 492 -25.19 7.10 -23.82
C GLU A 492 -26.02 6.21 -24.75
N GLU A 493 -25.37 5.24 -25.42
CA GLU A 493 -26.07 4.25 -26.26
C GLU A 493 -26.95 3.31 -25.44
N ASN A 494 -26.46 2.80 -24.30
CA ASN A 494 -27.25 1.91 -23.43
C ASN A 494 -28.46 2.64 -22.83
N LEU A 495 -28.29 3.91 -22.47
CA LEU A 495 -29.40 4.76 -22.02
C LEU A 495 -30.39 5.07 -23.15
N SER A 496 -29.93 5.37 -24.35
CA SER A 496 -30.78 5.68 -25.51
C SER A 496 -31.48 4.45 -26.08
N ASN A 497 -30.83 3.27 -26.00
CA ASN A 497 -31.39 2.00 -26.45
C ASN A 497 -32.31 1.35 -25.40
N ALA A 498 -32.17 1.69 -24.13
CA ALA A 498 -33.10 1.28 -23.10
C ALA A 498 -34.44 1.98 -23.34
N LYS A 499 -35.46 1.24 -23.84
CA LYS A 499 -36.80 1.80 -23.94
C LYS A 499 -37.19 2.38 -22.58
N GLY A 500 -37.58 3.68 -22.59
CA GLY A 500 -37.98 4.37 -21.39
C GLY A 500 -37.28 5.73 -21.18
N ARG A 501 -37.63 6.40 -20.10
CA ARG A 501 -37.08 7.71 -19.72
C ARG A 501 -36.13 7.57 -18.51
N LEU A 502 -34.90 8.05 -18.63
CA LEU A 502 -33.99 8.20 -17.50
C LEU A 502 -34.57 9.23 -16.52
N LEU A 503 -34.65 8.86 -15.25
CA LEU A 503 -35.18 9.74 -14.21
C LEU A 503 -34.04 10.58 -13.61
N ASN A 504 -34.24 11.88 -13.53
CA ASN A 504 -33.38 12.82 -12.81
C ASN A 504 -33.79 12.92 -11.33
N ASN A 505 -33.01 13.67 -10.53
CA ASN A 505 -33.29 13.85 -9.09
C ASN A 505 -34.76 14.26 -8.81
N GLU A 506 -35.29 15.18 -9.57
CA GLU A 506 -36.63 15.72 -9.38
C GLU A 506 -37.73 14.66 -9.65
N THR A 507 -37.58 13.92 -10.75
CA THR A 507 -38.50 12.82 -11.11
C THR A 507 -38.36 11.61 -10.18
N LEU A 508 -37.15 11.28 -9.73
CA LEU A 508 -36.95 10.23 -8.74
C LEU A 508 -37.62 10.56 -7.41
N GLN A 509 -37.53 11.82 -6.95
CA GLN A 509 -38.20 12.28 -5.73
C GLN A 509 -39.73 12.23 -5.83
N GLN A 510 -40.28 12.32 -7.04
CA GLN A 510 -41.71 12.21 -7.27
C GLN A 510 -42.19 10.76 -7.37
N VAL A 511 -41.38 9.87 -7.96
CA VAL A 511 -41.77 8.50 -8.31
C VAL A 511 -41.48 7.49 -7.20
N LEU A 512 -40.35 7.60 -6.51
CA LEU A 512 -39.89 6.54 -5.60
C LEU A 512 -40.53 6.55 -4.20
N PRO A 513 -40.94 7.67 -3.61
CA PRO A 513 -41.54 7.64 -2.28
C PRO A 513 -42.88 6.85 -2.26
N ASN A 514 -43.03 5.97 -1.26
CA ASN A 514 -44.22 5.14 -1.04
C ASN A 514 -44.57 4.18 -2.19
N VAL A 515 -43.57 3.62 -2.89
CA VAL A 515 -43.80 2.62 -3.93
C VAL A 515 -43.46 1.22 -3.49
N GLN A 516 -44.12 0.28 -4.12
CA GLN A 516 -43.77 -1.13 -4.05
C GLN A 516 -43.19 -1.57 -5.39
N LEU A 517 -41.99 -2.18 -5.34
CA LEU A 517 -41.27 -2.72 -6.47
C LEU A 517 -41.25 -4.24 -6.38
N GLU A 518 -41.69 -4.92 -7.45
CA GLU A 518 -41.65 -6.36 -7.54
C GLU A 518 -40.50 -6.79 -8.48
N CYS A 519 -39.70 -7.76 -8.05
CA CYS A 519 -38.59 -8.29 -8.81
C CYS A 519 -38.32 -9.76 -8.49
N GLN A 520 -37.38 -10.34 -9.22
CA GLN A 520 -36.82 -11.67 -8.89
C GLN A 520 -35.39 -11.51 -8.36
N MET A 521 -35.07 -12.18 -7.26
CA MET A 521 -33.72 -12.30 -6.75
C MET A 521 -32.88 -13.22 -7.65
N VAL A 522 -31.56 -13.26 -7.40
CA VAL A 522 -30.68 -14.28 -7.95
C VAL A 522 -31.27 -15.66 -7.63
N TYR A 523 -31.36 -16.55 -8.60
CA TYR A 523 -32.05 -17.85 -8.57
C TYR A 523 -33.59 -17.84 -8.70
N GLY A 524 -34.18 -16.70 -9.17
CA GLY A 524 -35.61 -16.65 -9.52
C GLY A 524 -36.58 -16.57 -8.33
N VAL A 525 -36.09 -16.28 -7.13
CA VAL A 525 -36.94 -16.09 -5.95
C VAL A 525 -37.67 -14.75 -6.06
N PRO A 526 -39.01 -14.69 -5.97
CA PRO A 526 -39.75 -13.44 -5.97
C PRO A 526 -39.32 -12.55 -4.79
N CYS A 527 -39.21 -11.25 -5.06
CA CYS A 527 -38.84 -10.26 -4.05
C CYS A 527 -39.69 -9.01 -4.21
N THR A 528 -40.19 -8.50 -3.09
CA THR A 528 -40.91 -7.24 -3.01
C THR A 528 -40.07 -6.26 -2.20
N ILE A 529 -39.87 -5.06 -2.76
CA ILE A 529 -39.16 -3.95 -2.09
C ILE A 529 -40.16 -2.81 -1.93
N LYS A 530 -40.33 -2.34 -0.70
CA LYS A 530 -41.15 -1.16 -0.38
C LYS A 530 -40.26 0.00 0.00
N LEU A 531 -40.42 1.13 -0.67
CA LEU A 531 -39.69 2.36 -0.39
C LEU A 531 -40.66 3.33 0.33
N LEU A 532 -40.30 3.72 1.55
CA LEU A 532 -41.12 4.64 2.36
C LEU A 532 -40.68 6.10 2.15
N ALA A 533 -41.58 7.05 2.25
CA ALA A 533 -41.29 8.46 2.04
C ALA A 533 -40.29 9.07 3.04
N ASN A 534 -40.11 8.43 4.18
CA ASN A 534 -39.14 8.83 5.21
C ASN A 534 -37.69 8.36 4.92
N GLY A 535 -37.44 7.67 3.79
CA GLY A 535 -36.15 7.13 3.42
C GLY A 535 -35.86 5.71 3.95
N ASP A 536 -36.79 5.11 4.67
CA ASP A 536 -36.67 3.69 5.06
C ASP A 536 -37.14 2.77 3.93
N MET A 537 -36.65 1.54 3.90
CA MET A 537 -37.11 0.51 2.96
C MET A 537 -37.26 -0.85 3.62
N LEU A 538 -38.13 -1.65 3.03
CA LEU A 538 -38.43 -3.00 3.48
C LEU A 538 -38.34 -3.96 2.31
N GLY A 539 -37.61 -5.05 2.46
CA GLY A 539 -37.48 -6.14 1.49
C GLY A 539 -38.10 -7.43 2.00
N ILE A 540 -38.87 -8.12 1.16
CA ILE A 540 -39.54 -9.39 1.51
C ILE A 540 -39.26 -10.37 0.37
N THR A 541 -38.71 -11.56 0.67
CA THR A 541 -38.60 -12.64 -0.32
C THR A 541 -39.81 -13.55 -0.25
N GLY A 542 -40.31 -13.98 -1.40
CA GLY A 542 -41.47 -14.89 -1.52
C GLY A 542 -41.09 -16.38 -1.48
N GLY A 543 -40.07 -16.79 -0.72
CA GLY A 543 -39.65 -18.19 -0.54
C GLY A 543 -40.37 -18.89 0.61
N LYS A 544 -40.05 -20.19 0.84
CA LYS A 544 -40.61 -20.97 1.94
C LYS A 544 -40.37 -20.37 3.34
N ASP A 545 -39.37 -19.53 3.49
CA ASP A 545 -38.94 -18.94 4.77
C ASP A 545 -39.12 -17.40 4.84
N ASN A 546 -39.80 -16.75 3.88
CA ASN A 546 -40.13 -15.32 3.84
C ASN A 546 -39.08 -14.43 4.55
N GLU A 547 -37.85 -14.40 4.02
CA GLU A 547 -36.81 -13.54 4.60
C GLU A 547 -37.20 -12.07 4.49
N LEU A 548 -37.05 -11.35 5.60
CA LEU A 548 -37.36 -9.94 5.72
C LEU A 548 -36.08 -9.19 6.06
N ASP A 549 -35.79 -8.14 5.29
CA ASP A 549 -34.72 -7.21 5.62
C ASP A 549 -35.23 -5.77 5.55
N THR A 550 -34.59 -4.91 6.32
CA THR A 550 -34.85 -3.47 6.35
C THR A 550 -33.59 -2.72 5.92
N GLY A 551 -33.77 -1.48 5.50
CA GLY A 551 -32.64 -0.67 5.07
C GLY A 551 -33.03 0.79 4.87
N ARG A 552 -32.13 1.55 4.27
CA ARG A 552 -32.35 2.95 3.91
C ARG A 552 -32.16 3.17 2.42
N TRP A 553 -32.89 4.16 1.89
CA TRP A 553 -32.72 4.64 0.53
C TRP A 553 -32.71 6.17 0.49
N TRP A 554 -32.05 6.71 -0.53
CA TRP A 554 -31.98 8.14 -0.79
C TRP A 554 -31.70 8.40 -2.26
N ILE A 555 -31.84 9.65 -2.68
CA ILE A 555 -31.58 10.10 -4.05
C ILE A 555 -30.44 11.12 -3.99
N LYS A 556 -29.46 10.94 -4.85
CA LYS A 556 -28.33 11.85 -5.01
C LYS A 556 -27.80 11.76 -6.45
N ASP A 557 -27.42 12.89 -7.06
CA ASP A 557 -26.74 12.98 -8.35
C ASP A 557 -27.42 12.20 -9.50
N GLY A 558 -28.77 12.25 -9.57
CA GLY A 558 -29.53 11.53 -10.59
C GLY A 558 -29.65 10.02 -10.37
N MET A 559 -29.25 9.53 -9.22
CA MET A 559 -29.29 8.12 -8.89
C MET A 559 -30.15 7.82 -7.65
N TYR A 560 -30.70 6.62 -7.62
CA TYR A 560 -31.31 5.99 -6.47
C TYR A 560 -30.26 5.17 -5.72
N TYR A 561 -30.03 5.46 -4.45
CA TYR A 561 -29.13 4.73 -3.56
C TYR A 561 -29.91 3.90 -2.56
N ARG A 562 -29.36 2.74 -2.19
CA ARG A 562 -29.89 1.91 -1.12
C ARG A 562 -28.80 1.27 -0.29
N GLN A 563 -29.11 1.03 0.98
CA GLN A 563 -28.32 0.23 1.90
C GLN A 563 -29.24 -0.69 2.69
N TRP A 564 -29.04 -2.00 2.56
CA TRP A 564 -29.72 -3.01 3.36
C TRP A 564 -28.98 -3.25 4.68
N ASN A 565 -29.70 -3.73 5.72
CA ASN A 565 -29.04 -4.08 6.98
C ASN A 565 -28.35 -5.46 6.91
N LEU A 566 -28.94 -6.43 6.22
CA LEU A 566 -28.41 -7.80 6.08
C LEU A 566 -28.15 -8.15 4.61
N TRP A 567 -29.08 -7.82 3.70
CA TRP A 567 -28.94 -8.15 2.28
C TRP A 567 -27.79 -7.36 1.64
N ALA A 568 -27.17 -7.98 0.65
CA ALA A 568 -26.01 -7.42 -0.04
C ALA A 568 -24.88 -7.00 0.93
N TYR A 569 -24.75 -7.71 2.06
CA TYR A 569 -23.72 -7.49 3.09
C TYR A 569 -23.69 -6.06 3.67
N GLY A 570 -24.82 -5.33 3.62
CA GLY A 570 -24.93 -3.94 4.05
C GLY A 570 -24.24 -2.93 3.15
N GLU A 571 -23.83 -3.31 1.95
CA GLU A 571 -23.19 -2.41 0.99
C GLU A 571 -24.14 -1.32 0.49
N ILE A 572 -23.61 -0.10 0.36
CA ILE A 572 -24.29 1.01 -0.30
C ILE A 572 -24.18 0.80 -1.82
N LYS A 573 -25.33 0.81 -2.53
CA LYS A 573 -25.37 0.68 -3.98
C LYS A 573 -26.24 1.76 -4.59
N GLY A 574 -25.71 2.47 -5.60
CA GLY A 574 -26.41 3.46 -6.40
C GLY A 574 -26.82 2.90 -7.76
N PHE A 575 -27.96 3.35 -8.28
CA PHE A 575 -28.51 2.90 -9.55
C PHE A 575 -29.10 4.06 -10.33
N TYR A 576 -28.80 4.13 -11.62
CA TYR A 576 -29.57 4.89 -12.58
C TYR A 576 -30.89 4.17 -12.84
N VAL A 577 -31.96 4.93 -12.93
CA VAL A 577 -33.32 4.39 -13.06
C VAL A 577 -33.94 4.86 -14.37
N ILE A 578 -34.33 3.90 -15.21
CA ILE A 578 -35.08 4.15 -16.43
C ILE A 578 -36.49 3.61 -16.25
N MET A 579 -37.51 4.43 -16.56
CA MET A 579 -38.91 4.07 -16.52
C MET A 579 -39.48 3.90 -17.92
N ASP A 580 -40.18 2.77 -18.15
CA ASP A 580 -40.93 2.46 -19.36
C ASP A 580 -42.34 1.98 -18.97
N GLY A 581 -43.29 2.91 -18.84
CA GLY A 581 -44.59 2.65 -18.22
C GLY A 581 -44.43 2.28 -16.74
N ASP A 582 -44.94 1.11 -16.35
CA ASP A 582 -44.80 0.57 -14.99
C ASP A 582 -43.54 -0.28 -14.81
N GLU A 583 -42.73 -0.42 -15.83
CA GLU A 583 -41.43 -1.12 -15.74
C GLU A 583 -40.33 -0.14 -15.35
N MET A 584 -39.55 -0.55 -14.34
CA MET A 584 -38.39 0.18 -13.87
C MET A 584 -37.14 -0.65 -14.13
N LYS A 585 -36.13 -0.08 -14.81
CA LYS A 585 -34.85 -0.73 -15.10
C LYS A 585 -33.76 -0.03 -14.30
N TRP A 586 -33.00 -0.82 -13.53
CA TRP A 586 -31.86 -0.33 -12.76
C TRP A 586 -30.56 -0.65 -13.47
N PHE A 587 -29.71 0.36 -13.60
CA PHE A 587 -28.35 0.26 -14.10
C PHE A 587 -27.40 0.62 -12.97
N ASP A 588 -26.36 -0.17 -12.76
CA ASP A 588 -25.34 0.15 -11.74
C ASP A 588 -24.51 1.37 -12.16
N GLN A 589 -23.62 1.81 -11.26
CA GLN A 589 -22.71 2.93 -11.51
C GLN A 589 -21.71 2.66 -12.65
N SER A 590 -21.54 1.40 -13.03
CA SER A 590 -20.78 0.95 -14.21
C SER A 590 -21.67 0.82 -15.45
N HIS A 591 -22.91 1.34 -15.39
CA HIS A 591 -23.91 1.38 -16.46
C HIS A 591 -24.33 0.01 -16.99
N ARG A 592 -24.12 -1.06 -16.21
CA ARG A 592 -24.61 -2.39 -16.53
C ARG A 592 -26.05 -2.52 -16.08
N PHE A 593 -26.86 -3.10 -16.95
CA PHE A 593 -28.22 -3.49 -16.55
C PHE A 593 -28.14 -4.46 -15.35
N VAL A 594 -28.76 -4.08 -14.26
CA VAL A 594 -28.74 -4.86 -13.02
C VAL A 594 -30.05 -5.62 -12.89
N ARG A 595 -31.18 -4.95 -13.08
CA ARG A 595 -32.48 -5.51 -12.79
C ARG A 595 -33.62 -4.76 -13.47
N GLN A 596 -34.65 -5.52 -13.84
CA GLN A 596 -35.96 -4.99 -14.18
C GLN A 596 -36.92 -5.25 -13.02
N LEU A 597 -37.71 -4.26 -12.67
CA LEU A 597 -38.70 -4.28 -11.60
C LEU A 597 -40.02 -3.80 -12.15
N GLU A 598 -41.09 -4.29 -11.60
CA GLU A 598 -42.46 -3.80 -11.88
C GLU A 598 -42.89 -2.87 -10.74
N LEU A 599 -43.34 -1.66 -11.09
CA LEU A 599 -43.84 -0.69 -10.13
C LEU A 599 -45.31 -1.00 -9.86
N LYS A 600 -45.62 -1.33 -8.62
CA LYS A 600 -46.99 -1.50 -8.15
C LYS A 600 -47.39 -0.29 -7.30
N GLY A 601 -48.54 0.28 -7.55
CA GLY A 601 -49.07 1.39 -6.74
C GLY A 601 -49.17 0.96 -5.27
N TYR A 602 -48.64 1.80 -4.37
CA TYR A 602 -48.76 1.58 -2.92
C TYR A 602 -50.08 2.15 -2.44
N ASN A 603 -51.02 1.28 -2.07
CA ASN A 603 -52.18 1.73 -1.25
C ASN A 603 -51.71 1.80 0.20
N GLU A 604 -51.80 2.95 0.84
CA GLU A 604 -51.61 3.13 2.28
C GLU A 604 -52.28 2.00 3.05
N LEU A 605 -51.51 1.05 3.52
CA LEU A 605 -51.96 0.24 4.63
C LEU A 605 -51.75 1.05 5.90
N ALA A 606 -52.87 1.38 6.55
CA ALA A 606 -52.94 2.00 7.85
C ALA A 606 -52.05 1.22 8.88
N PRO A 607 -51.63 1.89 9.98
CA PRO A 607 -50.53 1.56 10.88
C PRO A 607 -50.56 0.18 11.48
#